data_72fe23a427e2365848904abe4b129ad6
#
_entry.id   72fe23a427e2365848904abe4b129ad6
#
_cell.length_a   1.000
_cell.length_b   1.000
_cell.length_c   1.000
_cell.angle_alpha   90.00
_cell.angle_beta   90.00
_cell.angle_gamma   90.00
#
_symmetry.space_group_name_H-M   'P 1'
#
loop_
_entity.id
_entity.type
_entity.pdbx_description
1 polymer ?
#
loop_
_entity_poly.entity_id
_entity_poly.type
_entity_poly.pdbx_seq_one_letter_code
_entity_poly.pdbx_strand_id
1 'polypeptide(L)'
;MKPENTKQSSFYKRLFALVLPMAAQNLLNALLSASDALMLGLLDQSSLSAVSLAAQVQFVFSLVMDAAIIGTTILAAQYWGKGDTRAVEKIQANTLRISCAVGAFFCIAALTVPQLLMRLFTPDEELIRLGASYLRIVSVSYLFGGFSQIMLCVMKNTGRTLRSTVYGASSVVLNAALNALLIFGLLGFPRLGIRGAAIATSIARFAEVLLVLYENRRFKEVRLRLTDIRHGDRDLFRQFRRHTAPVLANEMSWGLGVTMFSVIMGHLGSDAVAANAIGQIVKNIAACFCNGLGVGAGILVGNLLGAGKLDQAKEEGGRLVRVSAVSGIVSGIILLVCSPLVMRFAGHLTGEAQGYLRFMLYVCCYYMIGKSVNGTVIAGVFCAGGDTRFGLICDTVNMWCLIVPLGLLAAFVFKWSVPVVYFLLNLDEFTKMPAEWIHYHKYKWVRNLTNERGAEST
;
A
#
# COMPACT_ATOMS: atom_id res chain seq x y z
N MET A 1 33.31 23.92 10.52
CA MET A 1 32.10 23.05 10.49
C MET A 1 32.55 21.62 10.22
N LYS A 2 32.24 20.67 11.11
CA LYS A 2 32.73 19.29 11.00
C LYS A 2 32.10 18.60 9.76
N PRO A 3 32.86 17.79 9.01
CA PRO A 3 32.38 17.09 7.81
C PRO A 3 31.17 16.15 8.04
N GLU A 4 30.95 15.76 9.28
CA GLU A 4 29.79 14.96 9.72
C GLU A 4 28.45 15.69 9.57
N ASN A 5 28.39 17.00 9.90
CA ASN A 5 27.18 17.80 9.79
C ASN A 5 26.71 17.99 8.32
N THR A 6 27.66 18.04 7.38
CA THR A 6 27.34 18.19 5.94
C THR A 6 26.79 16.91 5.35
N LYS A 7 27.30 15.73 5.73
CA LYS A 7 26.80 14.42 5.33
C LYS A 7 25.40 14.14 5.90
N GLN A 8 25.19 14.53 7.16
CA GLN A 8 23.92 14.36 7.86
C GLN A 8 22.82 15.26 7.26
N SER A 9 23.12 16.53 6.99
CA SER A 9 22.19 17.45 6.31
C SER A 9 21.79 16.93 4.92
N SER A 10 22.74 16.37 4.16
CA SER A 10 22.48 15.77 2.85
C SER A 10 21.56 14.55 2.92
N PHE A 11 21.69 13.69 3.96
CA PHE A 11 20.81 12.54 4.15
C PHE A 11 19.36 12.94 4.38
N TYR A 12 19.08 13.81 5.37
CA TYR A 12 17.72 14.24 5.67
C TYR A 12 17.08 14.97 4.49
N LYS A 13 17.82 15.79 3.76
CA LYS A 13 17.32 16.46 2.55
C LYS A 13 16.89 15.46 1.49
N ARG A 14 17.68 14.41 1.23
CA ARG A 14 17.33 13.35 0.28
C ARG A 14 16.12 12.53 0.75
N LEU A 15 16.11 12.17 2.04
CA LEU A 15 15.02 11.41 2.64
C LEU A 15 13.68 12.15 2.52
N PHE A 16 13.63 13.40 3.00
CA PHE A 16 12.38 14.17 2.98
C PHE A 16 11.94 14.55 1.55
N ALA A 17 12.86 14.73 0.61
CA ALA A 17 12.53 14.94 -0.79
C ALA A 17 11.83 13.71 -1.43
N LEU A 18 12.07 12.50 -0.91
CA LEU A 18 11.36 11.29 -1.31
C LEU A 18 10.08 11.09 -0.50
N VAL A 19 10.18 11.17 0.82
CA VAL A 19 9.10 10.76 1.74
C VAL A 19 7.92 11.73 1.72
N LEU A 20 8.16 13.05 1.75
CA LEU A 20 7.08 14.03 1.84
C LEU A 20 6.10 13.98 0.65
N PRO A 21 6.57 13.92 -0.62
CA PRO A 21 5.65 13.77 -1.74
C PRO A 21 4.85 12.46 -1.66
N MET A 22 5.48 11.35 -1.28
CA MET A 22 4.80 10.04 -1.17
C MET A 22 3.78 10.03 -0.02
N ALA A 23 4.12 10.62 1.13
CA ALA A 23 3.19 10.76 2.25
C ALA A 23 1.98 11.62 1.88
N ALA A 24 2.20 12.73 1.15
CA ALA A 24 1.12 13.57 0.64
C ALA A 24 0.22 12.80 -0.33
N GLN A 25 0.79 11.99 -1.22
CA GLN A 25 0.01 11.14 -2.14
C GLN A 25 -0.83 10.10 -1.37
N ASN A 26 -0.24 9.45 -0.36
CA ASN A 26 -0.96 8.48 0.49
C ASN A 26 -2.11 9.15 1.24
N LEU A 27 -1.88 10.36 1.78
CA LEU A 27 -2.92 11.14 2.45
C LEU A 27 -4.06 11.52 1.50
N LEU A 28 -3.74 11.99 0.29
CA LEU A 28 -4.75 12.28 -0.73
C LEU A 28 -5.57 11.05 -1.11
N ASN A 29 -4.93 9.89 -1.27
CA ASN A 29 -5.62 8.63 -1.54
C ASN A 29 -6.56 8.24 -0.38
N ALA A 30 -6.12 8.38 0.88
CA ALA A 30 -6.95 8.09 2.05
C ALA A 30 -8.16 9.03 2.15
N LEU A 31 -7.95 10.32 1.91
CA LEU A 31 -9.03 11.32 1.90
C LEU A 31 -10.02 11.09 0.75
N LEU A 32 -9.53 10.71 -0.43
CA LEU A 32 -10.40 10.36 -1.56
C LEU A 32 -11.27 9.16 -1.22
N SER A 33 -10.69 8.07 -0.68
CA SER A 33 -11.46 6.88 -0.30
C SER A 33 -12.55 7.21 0.72
N ALA A 34 -12.25 8.09 1.69
CA ALA A 34 -13.25 8.58 2.63
C ALA A 34 -14.33 9.43 1.95
N SER A 35 -13.95 10.30 1.01
CA SER A 35 -14.88 11.12 0.23
C SER A 35 -15.81 10.27 -0.65
N ASP A 36 -15.26 9.23 -1.30
CA ASP A 36 -16.04 8.32 -2.14
C ASP A 36 -17.10 7.59 -1.31
N ALA A 37 -16.72 7.08 -0.13
CA ALA A 37 -17.65 6.45 0.79
C ALA A 37 -18.76 7.42 1.27
N LEU A 38 -18.41 8.66 1.58
CA LEU A 38 -19.37 9.70 1.96
C LEU A 38 -20.32 10.03 0.80
N MET A 39 -19.82 10.24 -0.41
CA MET A 39 -20.63 10.53 -1.58
C MET A 39 -21.62 9.41 -1.90
N LEU A 40 -21.17 8.15 -1.80
CA LEU A 40 -22.04 6.99 -2.02
C LEU A 40 -23.06 6.80 -0.89
N GLY A 41 -22.69 7.08 0.35
CA GLY A 41 -23.59 7.04 1.50
C GLY A 41 -24.71 8.09 1.43
N LEU A 42 -24.46 9.22 0.76
CA LEU A 42 -25.47 10.25 0.51
C LEU A 42 -26.48 9.86 -0.59
N LEU A 43 -26.18 8.83 -1.41
CA LEU A 43 -27.15 8.32 -2.37
C LEU A 43 -28.18 7.44 -1.69
N ASP A 44 -27.73 6.29 -1.21
CA ASP A 44 -28.52 5.28 -0.49
C ASP A 44 -27.59 4.23 0.12
N GLN A 45 -28.09 3.52 1.13
CA GLN A 45 -27.35 2.50 1.87
C GLN A 45 -26.99 1.28 0.99
N SER A 46 -27.87 0.87 0.09
CA SER A 46 -27.63 -0.28 -0.79
C SER A 46 -26.49 -0.01 -1.76
N SER A 47 -26.42 1.21 -2.32
CA SER A 47 -25.31 1.66 -3.19
C SER A 47 -23.96 1.65 -2.46
N LEU A 48 -23.91 2.20 -1.25
CA LEU A 48 -22.69 2.18 -0.43
C LEU A 48 -22.25 0.75 -0.12
N SER A 49 -23.18 -0.11 0.30
CA SER A 49 -22.90 -1.51 0.63
C SER A 49 -22.42 -2.29 -0.59
N ALA A 50 -23.08 -2.14 -1.73
CA ALA A 50 -22.71 -2.83 -2.97
C ALA A 50 -21.30 -2.44 -3.45
N VAL A 51 -20.96 -1.13 -3.42
CA VAL A 51 -19.63 -0.66 -3.83
C VAL A 51 -18.57 -1.07 -2.81
N SER A 52 -18.87 -1.06 -1.51
CA SER A 52 -17.95 -1.53 -0.47
C SER A 52 -17.61 -3.02 -0.63
N LEU A 53 -18.58 -3.87 -1.01
CA LEU A 53 -18.32 -5.27 -1.32
C LEU A 53 -17.54 -5.43 -2.63
N ALA A 54 -17.86 -4.66 -3.67
CA ALA A 54 -17.11 -4.66 -4.92
C ALA A 54 -15.64 -4.21 -4.71
N ALA A 55 -15.38 -3.31 -3.75
CA ALA A 55 -14.04 -2.87 -3.39
C ALA A 55 -13.16 -3.99 -2.82
N GLN A 56 -13.73 -5.12 -2.35
CA GLN A 56 -12.93 -6.28 -1.95
C GLN A 56 -12.19 -6.91 -3.14
N VAL A 57 -12.77 -6.86 -4.34
CA VAL A 57 -12.08 -7.29 -5.58
C VAL A 57 -10.88 -6.37 -5.86
N GLN A 58 -11.07 -5.06 -5.70
CA GLN A 58 -10.00 -4.07 -5.81
C GLN A 58 -8.92 -4.28 -4.76
N PHE A 59 -9.28 -4.66 -3.53
CA PHE A 59 -8.33 -4.95 -2.46
C PHE A 59 -7.42 -6.13 -2.82
N VAL A 60 -7.98 -7.24 -3.31
CA VAL A 60 -7.18 -8.39 -3.77
C VAL A 60 -6.27 -7.99 -4.93
N PHE A 61 -6.75 -7.20 -5.89
CA PHE A 61 -5.93 -6.66 -6.97
C PHE A 61 -4.76 -5.82 -6.43
N SER A 62 -5.02 -4.98 -5.42
CA SER A 62 -3.98 -4.11 -4.84
C SER A 62 -2.88 -4.92 -4.16
N LEU A 63 -3.19 -6.01 -3.44
CA LEU A 63 -2.18 -6.87 -2.82
C LEU A 63 -1.19 -7.45 -3.84
N VAL A 64 -1.70 -7.89 -4.99
CA VAL A 64 -0.85 -8.40 -6.08
C VAL A 64 0.00 -7.28 -6.70
N MET A 65 -0.58 -6.11 -6.87
CA MET A 65 0.12 -4.95 -7.43
C MET A 65 1.18 -4.40 -6.48
N ASP A 66 0.91 -4.37 -5.18
CA ASP A 66 1.85 -3.91 -4.16
C ASP A 66 3.09 -4.82 -4.13
N ALA A 67 2.90 -6.14 -4.21
CA ALA A 67 4.01 -7.07 -4.37
C ALA A 67 4.84 -6.81 -5.64
N ALA A 68 4.19 -6.53 -6.77
CA ALA A 68 4.89 -6.19 -8.01
C ALA A 68 5.65 -4.86 -7.91
N ILE A 69 5.09 -3.85 -7.23
CA ILE A 69 5.71 -2.55 -6.96
C ILE A 69 6.94 -2.71 -6.06
N ILE A 70 6.81 -3.45 -4.96
CA ILE A 70 7.93 -3.72 -4.04
C ILE A 70 9.03 -4.49 -4.78
N GLY A 71 8.69 -5.55 -5.51
CA GLY A 71 9.64 -6.31 -6.31
C GLY A 71 10.36 -5.48 -7.37
N THR A 72 9.64 -4.55 -8.01
CA THR A 72 10.24 -3.59 -8.95
C THR A 72 11.20 -2.66 -8.22
N THR A 73 10.83 -2.16 -7.05
CA THR A 73 11.66 -1.26 -6.24
C THR A 73 12.96 -1.93 -5.82
N ILE A 74 12.91 -3.19 -5.37
CA ILE A 74 14.10 -3.97 -4.96
C ILE A 74 15.17 -3.96 -6.05
N LEU A 75 14.79 -4.23 -7.29
CA LEU A 75 15.74 -4.29 -8.40
C LEU A 75 16.03 -2.92 -9.00
N ALA A 76 14.98 -2.14 -9.32
CA ALA A 76 15.14 -0.86 -9.99
C ALA A 76 15.98 0.14 -9.17
N ALA A 77 15.82 0.18 -7.84
CA ALA A 77 16.64 1.04 -6.99
C ALA A 77 18.12 0.63 -7.03
N GLN A 78 18.43 -0.67 -6.97
CA GLN A 78 19.82 -1.12 -7.01
C GLN A 78 20.47 -0.91 -8.38
N TYR A 79 19.79 -1.27 -9.48
CA TYR A 79 20.33 -1.04 -10.82
C TYR A 79 20.45 0.45 -11.15
N TRP A 80 19.54 1.29 -10.65
CA TRP A 80 19.66 2.74 -10.75
C TRP A 80 20.87 3.26 -9.96
N GLY A 81 21.08 2.78 -8.73
CA GLY A 81 22.24 3.11 -7.91
C GLY A 81 23.58 2.72 -8.57
N LYS A 82 23.61 1.60 -9.29
CA LYS A 82 24.77 1.17 -10.11
C LYS A 82 24.99 2.05 -11.35
N GLY A 83 23.98 2.81 -11.79
CA GLY A 83 24.02 3.58 -13.03
C GLY A 83 23.61 2.77 -14.26
N ASP A 84 23.13 1.54 -14.11
CA ASP A 84 22.68 0.70 -15.22
C ASP A 84 21.22 1.02 -15.59
N THR A 85 21.03 2.12 -16.30
CA THR A 85 19.71 2.57 -16.77
C THR A 85 19.07 1.56 -17.72
N ARG A 86 19.88 0.81 -18.48
CA ARG A 86 19.37 -0.20 -19.41
C ARG A 86 18.74 -1.40 -18.69
N ALA A 87 19.33 -1.83 -17.58
CA ALA A 87 18.71 -2.86 -16.72
C ALA A 87 17.39 -2.35 -16.13
N VAL A 88 17.33 -1.08 -15.70
CA VAL A 88 16.08 -0.48 -15.19
C VAL A 88 14.97 -0.48 -16.25
N GLU A 89 15.28 -0.13 -17.53
CA GLU A 89 14.32 -0.22 -18.65
C GLU A 89 13.77 -1.65 -18.82
N LYS A 90 14.65 -2.65 -18.77
CA LYS A 90 14.27 -4.07 -18.89
C LYS A 90 13.46 -4.58 -17.71
N ILE A 91 13.80 -4.17 -16.46
CA ILE A 91 13.02 -4.48 -15.25
C ILE A 91 11.62 -3.87 -15.40
N GLN A 92 11.53 -2.61 -15.79
CA GLN A 92 10.25 -1.93 -16.05
C GLN A 92 9.41 -2.69 -17.08
N ALA A 93 9.99 -3.10 -18.19
CA ALA A 93 9.30 -3.84 -19.25
C ALA A 93 8.80 -5.22 -18.76
N ASN A 94 9.65 -5.96 -18.04
CA ASN A 94 9.29 -7.26 -17.47
C ASN A 94 8.13 -7.14 -16.44
N THR A 95 8.20 -6.14 -15.55
CA THR A 95 7.17 -5.93 -14.55
C THR A 95 5.87 -5.44 -15.16
N LEU A 96 5.94 -4.56 -16.19
CA LEU A 96 4.75 -4.13 -16.92
C LEU A 96 4.02 -5.31 -17.59
N ARG A 97 4.74 -6.29 -18.14
CA ARG A 97 4.11 -7.50 -18.70
C ARG A 97 3.29 -8.24 -17.64
N ILE A 98 3.86 -8.42 -16.44
CA ILE A 98 3.16 -9.10 -15.35
C ILE A 98 1.97 -8.28 -14.88
N SER A 99 2.17 -6.98 -14.59
CA SER A 99 1.10 -6.13 -14.07
C SER A 99 -0.03 -5.91 -15.06
N CYS A 100 0.28 -5.81 -16.36
CA CYS A 100 -0.75 -5.76 -17.40
C CYS A 100 -1.48 -7.11 -17.54
N ALA A 101 -0.79 -8.25 -17.40
CA ALA A 101 -1.44 -9.55 -17.40
C ALA A 101 -2.37 -9.73 -16.19
N VAL A 102 -1.92 -9.31 -15.00
CA VAL A 102 -2.76 -9.29 -13.78
C VAL A 102 -3.94 -8.34 -13.98
N GLY A 103 -3.71 -7.11 -14.46
CA GLY A 103 -4.77 -6.14 -14.75
C GLY A 103 -5.78 -6.66 -15.77
N ALA A 104 -5.31 -7.35 -16.83
CA ALA A 104 -6.17 -7.99 -17.82
C ALA A 104 -6.98 -9.14 -17.22
N PHE A 105 -6.39 -9.96 -16.35
CA PHE A 105 -7.09 -11.03 -15.65
C PHE A 105 -8.26 -10.46 -14.80
N PHE A 106 -7.99 -9.46 -13.97
CA PHE A 106 -9.03 -8.82 -13.15
C PHE A 106 -10.07 -8.08 -14.00
N CYS A 107 -9.64 -7.44 -15.10
CA CYS A 107 -10.52 -6.79 -16.05
C CYS A 107 -11.48 -7.81 -16.69
N ILE A 108 -10.97 -8.91 -17.22
CA ILE A 108 -11.77 -9.98 -17.83
C ILE A 108 -12.69 -10.60 -16.79
N ALA A 109 -12.22 -10.93 -15.61
CA ALA A 109 -13.03 -11.49 -14.54
C ALA A 109 -14.20 -10.55 -14.15
N ALA A 110 -13.93 -9.27 -13.95
CA ALA A 110 -14.96 -8.28 -13.61
C ALA A 110 -15.94 -8.00 -14.76
N LEU A 111 -15.53 -8.17 -16.02
CA LEU A 111 -16.41 -8.05 -17.19
C LEU A 111 -17.29 -9.27 -17.38
N THR A 112 -16.73 -10.49 -17.30
CA THR A 112 -17.39 -11.72 -17.70
C THR A 112 -18.20 -12.36 -16.58
N VAL A 113 -17.68 -12.35 -15.35
CA VAL A 113 -18.29 -13.03 -14.19
C VAL A 113 -18.50 -12.13 -12.96
N PRO A 114 -18.95 -10.86 -13.09
CA PRO A 114 -19.05 -9.94 -11.97
C PRO A 114 -20.05 -10.41 -10.90
N GLN A 115 -21.12 -11.08 -11.28
CA GLN A 115 -22.10 -11.64 -10.35
C GLN A 115 -21.49 -12.76 -9.48
N LEU A 116 -20.65 -13.62 -10.08
CA LEU A 116 -19.96 -14.66 -9.33
C LEU A 116 -18.97 -14.04 -8.32
N LEU A 117 -18.26 -12.99 -8.72
CA LEU A 117 -17.37 -12.25 -7.81
C LEU A 117 -18.13 -11.64 -6.64
N MET A 118 -19.32 -11.07 -6.89
CA MET A 118 -20.16 -10.50 -5.82
C MET A 118 -20.75 -11.60 -4.91
N ARG A 119 -21.15 -12.75 -5.45
CA ARG A 119 -21.67 -13.88 -4.68
C ARG A 119 -20.67 -14.47 -3.67
N LEU A 120 -19.38 -14.25 -3.87
CA LEU A 120 -18.36 -14.62 -2.88
C LEU A 120 -18.48 -13.81 -1.57
N PHE A 121 -19.10 -12.63 -1.62
CA PHE A 121 -19.16 -11.70 -0.50
C PHE A 121 -20.57 -11.53 0.09
N THR A 122 -21.62 -11.78 -0.68
CA THR A 122 -23.01 -11.61 -0.23
C THR A 122 -23.97 -12.53 -0.97
N PRO A 123 -25.01 -13.05 -0.28
CA PRO A 123 -26.13 -13.74 -0.92
C PRO A 123 -27.24 -12.79 -1.39
N ASP A 124 -27.18 -11.49 -1.07
CA ASP A 124 -28.22 -10.51 -1.40
C ASP A 124 -28.20 -10.18 -2.90
N GLU A 125 -29.28 -10.55 -3.60
CA GLU A 125 -29.39 -10.38 -5.06
C GLU A 125 -29.42 -8.89 -5.49
N GLU A 126 -29.92 -7.97 -4.66
CA GLU A 126 -29.89 -6.54 -4.96
C GLU A 126 -28.45 -6.01 -4.93
N LEU A 127 -27.70 -6.34 -3.89
CA LEU A 127 -26.29 -5.94 -3.76
C LEU A 127 -25.43 -6.59 -4.86
N ILE A 128 -25.74 -7.85 -5.24
CA ILE A 128 -25.08 -8.53 -6.36
C ILE A 128 -25.33 -7.78 -7.66
N ARG A 129 -26.57 -7.37 -7.95
CA ARG A 129 -26.93 -6.65 -9.17
C ARG A 129 -26.24 -5.29 -9.26
N LEU A 130 -26.29 -4.51 -8.17
CA LEU A 130 -25.66 -3.18 -8.09
C LEU A 130 -24.13 -3.28 -8.20
N GLY A 131 -23.50 -4.15 -7.41
CA GLY A 131 -22.05 -4.36 -7.40
C GLY A 131 -21.54 -4.93 -8.72
N ALA A 132 -22.29 -5.84 -9.38
CA ALA A 132 -21.92 -6.34 -10.70
C ALA A 132 -21.97 -5.24 -11.78
N SER A 133 -22.94 -4.33 -11.69
CA SER A 133 -23.01 -3.17 -12.59
C SER A 133 -21.79 -2.24 -12.41
N TYR A 134 -21.38 -2.01 -11.16
CA TYR A 134 -20.19 -1.24 -10.82
C TYR A 134 -18.91 -1.93 -11.34
N LEU A 135 -18.73 -3.24 -11.04
CA LEU A 135 -17.55 -4.01 -11.42
C LEU A 135 -17.33 -4.04 -12.92
N ARG A 136 -18.40 -4.19 -13.72
CA ARG A 136 -18.31 -4.17 -15.19
C ARG A 136 -17.72 -2.86 -15.71
N ILE A 137 -18.14 -1.73 -15.17
CA ILE A 137 -17.70 -0.40 -15.62
C ILE A 137 -16.29 -0.10 -15.13
N VAL A 138 -15.98 -0.42 -13.86
CA VAL A 138 -14.67 -0.16 -13.27
C VAL A 138 -13.60 -1.14 -13.75
N SER A 139 -13.96 -2.25 -14.40
CA SER A 139 -13.07 -3.33 -14.84
C SER A 139 -11.85 -2.84 -15.64
N VAL A 140 -12.05 -1.89 -16.55
CA VAL A 140 -11.00 -1.33 -17.40
C VAL A 140 -9.95 -0.57 -16.55
N SER A 141 -10.35 -0.04 -15.39
CA SER A 141 -9.42 0.65 -14.48
C SER A 141 -8.34 -0.28 -13.92
N TYR A 142 -8.58 -1.59 -13.81
CA TYR A 142 -7.56 -2.56 -13.39
C TYR A 142 -6.40 -2.63 -14.39
N LEU A 143 -6.70 -2.62 -15.68
CA LEU A 143 -5.68 -2.62 -16.73
C LEU A 143 -4.87 -1.32 -16.71
N PHE A 144 -5.56 -0.18 -16.65
CA PHE A 144 -4.91 1.13 -16.58
C PHE A 144 -4.08 1.28 -15.31
N GLY A 145 -4.61 0.84 -14.15
CA GLY A 145 -3.91 0.85 -12.88
C GLY A 145 -2.67 -0.04 -12.89
N GLY A 146 -2.76 -1.26 -13.44
CA GLY A 146 -1.62 -2.15 -13.61
C GLY A 146 -0.48 -1.52 -14.40
N PHE A 147 -0.80 -0.77 -15.46
CA PHE A 147 0.18 -0.06 -16.26
C PHE A 147 0.74 1.17 -15.53
N SER A 148 -0.12 2.07 -15.07
CA SER A 148 0.31 3.37 -14.52
C SER A 148 1.10 3.23 -13.24
N GLN A 149 0.72 2.32 -12.34
CA GLN A 149 1.38 2.16 -11.04
C GLN A 149 2.84 1.69 -11.17
N ILE A 150 3.16 0.80 -12.12
CA ILE A 150 4.54 0.39 -12.39
C ILE A 150 5.35 1.53 -13.00
N MET A 151 4.76 2.32 -13.90
CA MET A 151 5.42 3.51 -14.46
C MET A 151 5.74 4.52 -13.35
N LEU A 152 4.78 4.82 -12.47
CA LEU A 152 4.95 5.70 -11.32
C LEU A 152 5.99 5.16 -10.33
N CYS A 153 6.03 3.85 -10.11
CA CYS A 153 7.03 3.18 -9.28
C CYS A 153 8.44 3.41 -9.80
N VAL A 154 8.68 3.16 -11.08
CA VAL A 154 10.01 3.37 -11.70
C VAL A 154 10.40 4.85 -11.67
N MET A 155 9.46 5.78 -11.85
CA MET A 155 9.73 7.21 -11.67
C MET A 155 10.21 7.54 -10.26
N LYS A 156 9.61 6.96 -9.21
CA LYS A 156 10.06 7.13 -7.82
C LYS A 156 11.49 6.61 -7.63
N ASN A 157 11.79 5.42 -8.15
CA ASN A 157 13.09 4.77 -8.03
C ASN A 157 14.21 5.50 -8.82
N THR A 158 13.84 6.25 -9.84
CA THR A 158 14.79 7.01 -10.71
C THR A 158 14.87 8.50 -10.34
N GLY A 159 14.54 8.87 -9.09
CA GLY A 159 14.69 10.21 -8.56
C GLY A 159 13.63 11.23 -8.98
N ARG A 160 12.56 10.80 -9.66
CA ARG A 160 11.45 11.66 -10.12
C ARG A 160 10.21 11.54 -9.23
N THR A 161 10.42 11.40 -7.92
CA THR A 161 9.35 11.15 -6.96
C THR A 161 8.29 12.25 -6.97
N LEU A 162 8.72 13.53 -6.99
CA LEU A 162 7.77 14.65 -7.00
C LEU A 162 6.85 14.61 -8.24
N ARG A 163 7.39 14.32 -9.42
CA ARG A 163 6.57 14.21 -10.65
C ARG A 163 5.62 13.03 -10.59
N SER A 164 6.11 11.87 -10.12
CA SER A 164 5.27 10.69 -9.88
C SER A 164 4.11 11.02 -8.94
N THR A 165 4.39 11.73 -7.85
CA THR A 165 3.36 12.17 -6.90
C THR A 165 2.36 13.14 -7.53
N VAL A 166 2.83 14.12 -8.31
CA VAL A 166 1.94 15.08 -8.99
C VAL A 166 1.00 14.36 -9.96
N TYR A 167 1.50 13.40 -10.74
CA TYR A 167 0.65 12.66 -11.67
C TYR A 167 -0.37 11.77 -10.96
N GLY A 168 0.05 11.06 -9.91
CA GLY A 168 -0.88 10.29 -9.08
C GLY A 168 -1.92 11.19 -8.38
N ALA A 169 -1.48 12.31 -7.79
CA ALA A 169 -2.38 13.27 -7.15
C ALA A 169 -3.37 13.90 -8.14
N SER A 170 -2.94 14.22 -9.36
CA SER A 170 -3.83 14.74 -10.41
C SER A 170 -4.94 13.75 -10.76
N SER A 171 -4.62 12.45 -10.83
CA SER A 171 -5.62 11.39 -11.03
C SER A 171 -6.62 11.32 -9.87
N VAL A 172 -6.14 11.44 -8.64
CA VAL A 172 -6.98 11.43 -7.42
C VAL A 172 -7.94 12.62 -7.41
N VAL A 173 -7.43 13.82 -7.68
CA VAL A 173 -8.27 15.04 -7.74
C VAL A 173 -9.27 14.97 -8.88
N LEU A 174 -8.87 14.50 -10.05
CA LEU A 174 -9.76 14.30 -11.19
C LEU A 174 -10.88 13.29 -10.85
N ASN A 175 -10.54 12.19 -10.17
CA ASN A 175 -11.52 11.20 -9.73
C ASN A 175 -12.56 11.82 -8.78
N ALA A 176 -12.12 12.58 -7.76
CA ALA A 176 -13.00 13.24 -6.81
C ALA A 176 -13.95 14.24 -7.51
N ALA A 177 -13.43 15.04 -8.45
CA ALA A 177 -14.23 16.00 -9.21
C ALA A 177 -15.25 15.28 -10.10
N LEU A 178 -14.84 14.23 -10.81
CA LEU A 178 -15.75 13.46 -11.66
C LEU A 178 -16.79 12.69 -10.83
N ASN A 179 -16.43 12.19 -9.64
CA ASN A 179 -17.38 11.56 -8.72
C ASN A 179 -18.49 12.56 -8.34
N ALA A 180 -18.14 13.77 -7.92
CA ALA A 180 -19.14 14.80 -7.60
C ALA A 180 -20.05 15.12 -8.79
N LEU A 181 -19.49 15.23 -10.00
CA LEU A 181 -20.25 15.54 -11.21
C LEU A 181 -21.18 14.38 -11.63
N LEU A 182 -20.68 13.15 -11.67
CA LEU A 182 -21.39 12.01 -12.25
C LEU A 182 -22.28 11.27 -11.24
N ILE A 183 -21.95 11.30 -9.95
CA ILE A 183 -22.80 10.68 -8.92
C ILE A 183 -24.06 11.50 -8.74
N PHE A 184 -23.92 12.84 -8.56
CA PHE A 184 -25.04 13.73 -8.24
C PHE A 184 -25.66 14.41 -9.45
N GLY A 185 -25.03 14.38 -10.62
CA GLY A 185 -25.51 15.05 -11.82
C GLY A 185 -25.35 16.57 -11.77
N LEU A 186 -24.26 17.07 -11.20
CA LEU A 186 -23.98 18.50 -11.09
C LEU A 186 -23.62 19.10 -12.46
N LEU A 187 -23.81 20.40 -12.61
CA LEU A 187 -23.47 21.19 -13.81
C LEU A 187 -24.09 20.65 -15.12
N GLY A 188 -25.30 20.05 -15.05
CA GLY A 188 -25.98 19.50 -16.22
C GLY A 188 -25.54 18.09 -16.66
N PHE A 189 -24.65 17.45 -15.94
CA PHE A 189 -24.30 16.05 -16.18
C PHE A 189 -25.45 15.12 -15.73
N PRO A 190 -25.59 13.94 -16.37
CA PRO A 190 -26.59 12.94 -15.94
C PRO A 190 -26.27 12.39 -14.55
N ARG A 191 -27.27 12.22 -13.71
CA ARG A 191 -27.15 11.57 -12.42
C ARG A 191 -27.00 10.05 -12.60
N LEU A 192 -25.79 9.53 -12.56
CA LEU A 192 -25.47 8.13 -12.83
C LEU A 192 -25.31 7.27 -11.55
N GLY A 193 -25.28 7.89 -10.35
CA GLY A 193 -25.12 7.18 -9.08
C GLY A 193 -23.84 6.35 -9.04
N ILE A 194 -23.96 5.06 -8.66
CA ILE A 194 -22.81 4.15 -8.56
C ILE A 194 -22.08 3.90 -9.90
N ARG A 195 -22.80 3.96 -11.03
CA ARG A 195 -22.18 3.86 -12.36
C ARG A 195 -21.31 5.09 -12.64
N GLY A 196 -21.73 6.26 -12.15
CA GLY A 196 -20.94 7.49 -12.22
C GLY A 196 -19.60 7.36 -11.49
N ALA A 197 -19.59 6.78 -10.30
CA ALA A 197 -18.37 6.51 -9.55
C ALA A 197 -17.40 5.57 -10.31
N ALA A 198 -17.92 4.51 -10.92
CA ALA A 198 -17.11 3.56 -11.72
C ALA A 198 -16.52 4.22 -12.98
N ILE A 199 -17.29 5.05 -13.66
CA ILE A 199 -16.85 5.81 -14.84
C ILE A 199 -15.77 6.83 -14.44
N ALA A 200 -15.97 7.58 -13.35
CA ALA A 200 -15.02 8.55 -12.83
C ALA A 200 -13.65 7.88 -12.53
N THR A 201 -13.68 6.74 -11.86
CA THR A 201 -12.46 5.96 -11.57
C THR A 201 -11.75 5.51 -12.85
N SER A 202 -12.49 5.02 -13.83
CA SER A 202 -11.94 4.56 -15.10
C SER A 202 -11.31 5.71 -15.90
N ILE A 203 -11.96 6.87 -15.96
CA ILE A 203 -11.44 8.07 -16.64
C ILE A 203 -10.19 8.60 -15.91
N ALA A 204 -10.21 8.67 -14.58
CA ALA A 204 -9.07 9.15 -13.80
C ALA A 204 -7.83 8.24 -14.00
N ARG A 205 -8.00 6.92 -14.02
CA ARG A 205 -6.91 5.96 -14.31
C ARG A 205 -6.42 6.05 -15.75
N PHE A 206 -7.32 6.29 -16.70
CA PHE A 206 -6.92 6.53 -18.09
C PHE A 206 -6.10 7.82 -18.23
N ALA A 207 -6.53 8.91 -17.60
CA ALA A 207 -5.78 10.16 -17.56
C ALA A 207 -4.38 9.99 -16.95
N GLU A 208 -4.27 9.20 -15.87
CA GLU A 208 -3.00 8.84 -15.25
C GLU A 208 -2.07 8.12 -16.25
N VAL A 209 -2.60 7.17 -17.04
CA VAL A 209 -1.84 6.50 -18.11
C VAL A 209 -1.32 7.50 -19.12
N LEU A 210 -2.14 8.46 -19.55
CA LEU A 210 -1.70 9.50 -20.50
C LEU A 210 -0.56 10.35 -19.93
N LEU A 211 -0.64 10.73 -18.65
CA LEU A 211 0.41 11.51 -17.98
C LEU A 211 1.73 10.74 -17.88
N VAL A 212 1.70 9.46 -17.50
CA VAL A 212 2.93 8.66 -17.39
C VAL A 212 3.52 8.34 -18.79
N LEU A 213 2.69 8.19 -19.82
CA LEU A 213 3.16 8.05 -21.21
C LEU A 213 3.78 9.35 -21.74
N TYR A 214 3.21 10.50 -21.41
CA TYR A 214 3.80 11.80 -21.72
C TYR A 214 5.18 11.95 -21.07
N GLU A 215 5.30 11.61 -19.79
CA GLU A 215 6.60 11.63 -19.09
C GLU A 215 7.60 10.67 -19.70
N ASN A 216 7.18 9.47 -20.09
CA ASN A 216 8.04 8.48 -20.75
C ASN A 216 8.64 8.98 -22.07
N ARG A 217 7.89 9.81 -22.82
CA ARG A 217 8.40 10.46 -24.04
C ARG A 217 9.38 11.58 -23.74
N ARG A 218 9.16 12.33 -22.65
CA ARG A 218 9.97 13.51 -22.29
C ARG A 218 11.28 13.11 -21.62
N PHE A 219 11.30 12.06 -20.79
CA PHE A 219 12.47 11.64 -20.04
C PHE A 219 13.31 10.63 -20.84
N LYS A 220 14.57 11.03 -21.13
CA LYS A 220 15.43 10.27 -22.05
C LYS A 220 16.29 9.20 -21.38
N GLU A 221 16.53 9.27 -20.07
CA GLU A 221 17.45 8.39 -19.34
C GLU A 221 16.91 6.97 -19.13
N VAL A 222 15.60 6.84 -18.88
CA VAL A 222 14.91 5.55 -18.74
C VAL A 222 13.64 5.61 -19.56
N ARG A 223 13.59 4.84 -20.64
CA ARG A 223 12.46 4.80 -21.57
C ARG A 223 11.89 3.39 -21.68
N LEU A 224 10.58 3.31 -21.60
CA LEU A 224 9.90 2.09 -21.98
C LEU A 224 10.02 1.87 -23.48
N ARG A 225 10.69 0.79 -23.88
CA ARG A 225 10.82 0.39 -25.28
C ARG A 225 9.90 -0.79 -25.57
N LEU A 226 9.15 -0.69 -26.64
CA LEU A 226 8.24 -1.78 -27.07
C LEU A 226 9.00 -3.08 -27.37
N THR A 227 10.25 -2.98 -27.83
CA THR A 227 11.13 -4.13 -28.06
C THR A 227 11.40 -4.92 -26.78
N ASP A 228 11.59 -4.24 -25.64
CA ASP A 228 11.85 -4.88 -24.35
C ASP A 228 10.59 -5.52 -23.77
N ILE A 229 9.42 -4.91 -24.01
CA ILE A 229 8.14 -5.52 -23.67
C ILE A 229 7.93 -6.81 -24.46
N ARG A 230 8.36 -6.84 -25.73
CA ARG A 230 8.15 -8.00 -26.59
C ARG A 230 9.12 -9.16 -26.31
N HIS A 231 10.38 -8.88 -26.08
CA HIS A 231 11.43 -9.91 -25.98
C HIS A 231 11.82 -10.26 -24.55
N GLY A 232 11.61 -9.36 -23.55
CA GLY A 232 11.91 -9.59 -22.14
C GLY A 232 13.35 -10.08 -21.85
N ASP A 233 13.88 -9.75 -20.69
CA ASP A 233 15.17 -10.28 -20.23
C ASP A 233 14.91 -11.43 -19.24
N ARG A 234 15.29 -12.66 -19.60
CA ARG A 234 14.99 -13.86 -18.80
C ARG A 234 15.70 -13.86 -17.45
N ASP A 235 16.93 -13.35 -17.39
CA ASP A 235 17.72 -13.35 -16.16
C ASP A 235 17.17 -12.33 -15.17
N LEU A 236 16.89 -11.10 -15.63
CA LEU A 236 16.21 -10.09 -14.81
C LEU A 236 14.81 -10.53 -14.39
N PHE A 237 14.10 -11.27 -15.26
CA PHE A 237 12.80 -11.84 -14.92
C PHE A 237 12.91 -12.92 -13.83
N ARG A 238 13.92 -13.80 -13.92
CA ARG A 238 14.18 -14.82 -12.89
C ARG A 238 14.52 -14.17 -11.56
N GLN A 239 15.40 -13.15 -11.57
CA GLN A 239 15.77 -12.38 -10.40
C GLN A 239 14.54 -11.66 -9.79
N PHE A 240 13.73 -10.99 -10.62
CA PHE A 240 12.49 -10.37 -10.20
C PHE A 240 11.55 -11.38 -9.50
N ARG A 241 11.28 -12.51 -10.14
CA ARG A 241 10.41 -13.56 -9.57
C ARG A 241 10.94 -14.10 -8.25
N ARG A 242 12.26 -14.32 -8.13
CA ARG A 242 12.90 -14.84 -6.91
C ARG A 242 12.67 -13.93 -5.70
N HIS A 243 12.72 -12.61 -5.89
CA HIS A 243 12.55 -11.64 -4.82
C HIS A 243 11.08 -11.22 -4.63
N THR A 244 10.28 -11.22 -5.68
CA THR A 244 8.87 -10.80 -5.61
C THR A 244 7.94 -11.90 -5.11
N ALA A 245 8.22 -13.17 -5.39
CA ALA A 245 7.33 -14.26 -4.95
C ALA A 245 7.16 -14.36 -3.43
N PRO A 246 8.22 -14.20 -2.59
CA PRO A 246 8.03 -14.13 -1.15
C PRO A 246 7.24 -12.88 -0.71
N VAL A 247 7.42 -11.75 -1.39
CA VAL A 247 6.65 -10.52 -1.10
C VAL A 247 5.18 -10.73 -1.41
N LEU A 248 4.85 -11.35 -2.56
CA LEU A 248 3.46 -11.67 -2.91
C LEU A 248 2.81 -12.59 -1.87
N ALA A 249 3.55 -13.63 -1.43
CA ALA A 249 3.05 -14.51 -0.38
C ALA A 249 2.82 -13.75 0.94
N ASN A 250 3.70 -12.79 1.27
CA ASN A 250 3.54 -11.94 2.45
C ASN A 250 2.32 -11.04 2.36
N GLU A 251 2.12 -10.35 1.23
CA GLU A 251 0.95 -9.47 1.01
C GLU A 251 -0.36 -10.27 1.08
N MET A 252 -0.40 -11.47 0.48
CA MET A 252 -1.57 -12.36 0.57
C MET A 252 -1.82 -12.81 2.00
N SER A 253 -0.78 -13.25 2.71
CA SER A 253 -0.86 -13.65 4.11
C SER A 253 -1.37 -12.52 5.01
N TRP A 254 -0.85 -11.31 4.82
CA TRP A 254 -1.27 -10.12 5.55
C TRP A 254 -2.72 -9.73 5.21
N GLY A 255 -3.10 -9.73 3.95
CA GLY A 255 -4.47 -9.42 3.52
C GLY A 255 -5.50 -10.38 4.12
N LEU A 256 -5.19 -11.69 4.15
CA LEU A 256 -6.02 -12.69 4.82
C LEU A 256 -6.09 -12.45 6.33
N GLY A 257 -4.97 -12.09 6.96
CA GLY A 257 -4.92 -11.76 8.39
C GLY A 257 -5.80 -10.57 8.75
N VAL A 258 -5.75 -9.49 7.97
CA VAL A 258 -6.62 -8.31 8.14
C VAL A 258 -8.10 -8.69 7.97
N THR A 259 -8.41 -9.57 7.02
CA THR A 259 -9.76 -10.09 6.84
C THR A 259 -10.21 -10.88 8.07
N MET A 260 -9.34 -11.73 8.65
CA MET A 260 -9.65 -12.45 9.89
C MET A 260 -9.88 -11.51 11.08
N PHE A 261 -9.14 -10.40 11.18
CA PHE A 261 -9.40 -9.38 12.21
C PHE A 261 -10.81 -8.79 12.05
N SER A 262 -11.22 -8.50 10.82
CA SER A 262 -12.58 -8.01 10.54
C SER A 262 -13.65 -9.03 10.89
N VAL A 263 -13.40 -10.32 10.64
CA VAL A 263 -14.30 -11.42 11.02
C VAL A 263 -14.43 -11.52 12.53
N ILE A 264 -13.31 -11.50 13.28
CA ILE A 264 -13.31 -11.55 14.74
C ILE A 264 -14.11 -10.36 15.31
N MET A 265 -13.84 -9.14 14.84
CA MET A 265 -14.54 -7.94 15.29
C MET A 265 -16.02 -7.98 14.92
N GLY A 266 -16.39 -8.57 13.77
CA GLY A 266 -17.77 -8.76 13.34
C GLY A 266 -18.60 -9.61 14.29
N HIS A 267 -18.01 -10.62 14.91
CA HIS A 267 -18.68 -11.49 15.89
C HIS A 267 -18.80 -10.88 17.29
N LEU A 268 -18.07 -9.80 17.56
CA LEU A 268 -18.16 -9.09 18.85
C LEU A 268 -19.30 -8.07 18.94
N GLY A 269 -20.06 -7.90 17.86
CA GLY A 269 -21.28 -7.07 17.83
C GLY A 269 -21.18 -5.83 16.95
N SER A 270 -22.32 -5.23 16.67
CA SER A 270 -22.45 -4.07 15.78
C SER A 270 -21.70 -2.84 16.27
N ASP A 271 -21.68 -2.61 17.58
CA ASP A 271 -20.95 -1.47 18.19
C ASP A 271 -19.43 -1.60 18.01
N ALA A 272 -18.91 -2.83 18.15
CA ALA A 272 -17.50 -3.13 17.90
C ALA A 272 -17.13 -2.89 16.42
N VAL A 273 -17.98 -3.32 15.49
CA VAL A 273 -17.79 -3.10 14.04
C VAL A 273 -17.82 -1.61 13.70
N ALA A 274 -18.79 -0.86 14.23
CA ALA A 274 -18.91 0.58 13.97
C ALA A 274 -17.70 1.36 14.49
N ALA A 275 -17.25 1.06 15.72
CA ALA A 275 -16.06 1.65 16.30
C ALA A 275 -14.80 1.30 15.50
N ASN A 276 -14.64 0.02 15.12
CA ASN A 276 -13.49 -0.43 14.32
C ASN A 276 -13.44 0.22 12.95
N ALA A 277 -14.58 0.42 12.27
CA ALA A 277 -14.62 1.06 10.96
C ALA A 277 -14.06 2.50 11.00
N ILE A 278 -14.46 3.31 11.98
CA ILE A 278 -13.91 4.66 12.18
C ILE A 278 -12.43 4.58 12.59
N GLY A 279 -12.09 3.68 13.51
CA GLY A 279 -10.72 3.46 13.96
C GLY A 279 -9.77 3.13 12.80
N GLN A 280 -10.19 2.30 11.84
CA GLN A 280 -9.40 1.96 10.65
C GLN A 280 -9.16 3.15 9.72
N ILE A 281 -10.16 3.99 9.50
CA ILE A 281 -10.00 5.22 8.68
C ILE A 281 -8.93 6.11 9.32
N VAL A 282 -9.03 6.37 10.61
CA VAL A 282 -8.09 7.21 11.34
C VAL A 282 -6.69 6.62 11.36
N LYS A 283 -6.58 5.31 11.56
CA LYS A 283 -5.33 4.53 11.52
C LYS A 283 -4.65 4.64 10.15
N ASN A 284 -5.41 4.51 9.05
CA ASN A 284 -4.89 4.62 7.70
C ASN A 284 -4.36 6.04 7.40
N ILE A 285 -5.07 7.08 7.83
CA ILE A 285 -4.61 8.47 7.68
C ILE A 285 -3.32 8.71 8.47
N ALA A 286 -3.25 8.24 9.72
CA ALA A 286 -2.06 8.37 10.55
C ALA A 286 -0.84 7.60 9.98
N ALA A 287 -1.07 6.47 9.30
CA ALA A 287 -0.02 5.64 8.70
C ALA A 287 0.55 6.21 7.38
N CYS A 288 -0.05 7.24 6.77
CA CYS A 288 0.36 7.73 5.46
C CYS A 288 1.84 8.13 5.39
N PHE A 289 2.35 8.81 6.44
CA PHE A 289 3.75 9.19 6.51
C PHE A 289 4.65 7.98 6.74
N CYS A 290 4.27 7.07 7.62
CA CYS A 290 5.02 5.84 7.92
C CYS A 290 5.18 4.96 6.67
N ASN A 291 4.11 4.81 5.87
CA ASN A 291 4.15 4.09 4.61
C ASN A 291 5.07 4.77 3.57
N GLY A 292 5.02 6.10 3.47
CA GLY A 292 5.93 6.87 2.63
C GLY A 292 7.39 6.70 3.04
N LEU A 293 7.66 6.63 4.36
CA LEU A 293 8.99 6.42 4.91
C LEU A 293 9.53 5.03 4.56
N GLY A 294 8.73 3.98 4.67
CA GLY A 294 9.11 2.61 4.28
C GLY A 294 9.55 2.52 2.82
N VAL A 295 8.74 3.06 1.89
CA VAL A 295 9.09 3.09 0.46
C VAL A 295 10.35 3.94 0.21
N GLY A 296 10.45 5.11 0.84
CA GLY A 296 11.63 6.00 0.73
C GLY A 296 12.90 5.33 1.24
N ALA A 297 12.81 4.58 2.34
CA ALA A 297 13.92 3.81 2.89
C ALA A 297 14.40 2.73 1.90
N GLY A 298 13.46 1.99 1.29
CA GLY A 298 13.78 0.99 0.27
C GLY A 298 14.53 1.57 -0.93
N ILE A 299 14.11 2.73 -1.42
CA ILE A 299 14.77 3.43 -2.53
C ILE A 299 16.16 3.90 -2.15
N LEU A 300 16.32 4.57 -0.99
CA LEU A 300 17.61 5.11 -0.54
C LEU A 300 18.63 4.01 -0.29
N VAL A 301 18.25 2.99 0.47
CA VAL A 301 19.14 1.86 0.79
C VAL A 301 19.45 1.07 -0.48
N GLY A 302 18.44 0.81 -1.33
CA GLY A 302 18.63 0.11 -2.60
C GLY A 302 19.64 0.81 -3.51
N ASN A 303 19.55 2.14 -3.64
CA ASN A 303 20.51 2.93 -4.41
C ASN A 303 21.95 2.81 -3.87
N LEU A 304 22.14 2.82 -2.55
CA LEU A 304 23.46 2.66 -1.93
C LEU A 304 24.02 1.26 -2.14
N LEU A 305 23.19 0.22 -1.94
CA LEU A 305 23.59 -1.17 -2.15
C LEU A 305 24.00 -1.41 -3.61
N GLY A 306 23.21 -0.91 -4.56
CA GLY A 306 23.51 -0.98 -5.99
C GLY A 306 24.78 -0.23 -6.39
N ALA A 307 25.06 0.92 -5.78
CA ALA A 307 26.30 1.69 -5.95
C ALA A 307 27.53 1.03 -5.30
N GLY A 308 27.38 -0.12 -4.62
CA GLY A 308 28.46 -0.80 -3.89
C GLY A 308 28.88 -0.13 -2.59
N LYS A 309 28.12 0.87 -2.10
CA LYS A 309 28.42 1.64 -0.87
C LYS A 309 27.84 0.96 0.37
N LEU A 310 28.30 -0.27 0.64
CA LEU A 310 27.68 -1.16 1.66
C LEU A 310 27.75 -0.58 3.08
N ASP A 311 28.88 0.04 3.48
CA ASP A 311 29.01 0.61 4.82
C ASP A 311 28.15 1.86 5.00
N GLN A 312 28.02 2.67 3.95
CA GLN A 312 27.10 3.81 3.96
C GLN A 312 25.64 3.32 4.03
N ALA A 313 25.30 2.22 3.39
CA ALA A 313 23.97 1.62 3.47
C ALA A 313 23.64 1.17 4.91
N LYS A 314 24.62 0.58 5.64
CA LYS A 314 24.45 0.21 7.06
C LYS A 314 24.22 1.45 7.94
N GLU A 315 25.02 2.49 7.74
CA GLU A 315 24.91 3.73 8.52
C GLU A 315 23.56 4.44 8.25
N GLU A 316 23.19 4.62 6.98
CA GLU A 316 21.91 5.24 6.60
C GLU A 316 20.72 4.37 7.03
N GLY A 317 20.83 3.03 6.98
CA GLY A 317 19.86 2.10 7.52
C GLY A 317 19.59 2.32 9.01
N GLY A 318 20.64 2.47 9.81
CA GLY A 318 20.51 2.79 11.24
C GLY A 318 19.89 4.17 11.51
N ARG A 319 20.14 5.15 10.64
CA ARG A 319 19.46 6.47 10.71
C ARG A 319 17.98 6.35 10.36
N LEU A 320 17.63 5.55 9.37
CA LEU A 320 16.24 5.29 8.96
C LEU A 320 15.43 4.64 10.08
N VAL A 321 15.99 3.65 10.79
CA VAL A 321 15.33 3.04 11.97
C VAL A 321 15.05 4.08 13.04
N ARG A 322 15.98 4.98 13.34
CA ARG A 322 15.75 6.07 14.31
C ARG A 322 14.68 7.05 13.85
N VAL A 323 14.72 7.44 12.58
CA VAL A 323 13.70 8.33 11.99
C VAL A 323 12.33 7.67 12.02
N SER A 324 12.24 6.35 11.74
CA SER A 324 10.96 5.63 11.78
C SER A 324 10.37 5.55 13.19
N ALA A 325 11.21 5.32 14.21
CA ALA A 325 10.75 5.34 15.60
C ALA A 325 10.20 6.72 16.00
N VAL A 326 10.94 7.80 15.68
CA VAL A 326 10.47 9.18 15.93
C VAL A 326 9.20 9.47 15.14
N SER A 327 9.13 9.07 13.88
CA SER A 327 7.95 9.24 13.03
C SER A 327 6.72 8.52 13.59
N GLY A 328 6.89 7.29 14.08
CA GLY A 328 5.82 6.55 14.72
C GLY A 328 5.30 7.22 15.99
N ILE A 329 6.22 7.73 16.84
CA ILE A 329 5.86 8.49 18.05
C ILE A 329 5.10 9.77 17.67
N VAL A 330 5.61 10.54 16.70
CA VAL A 330 4.95 11.78 16.24
C VAL A 330 3.56 11.47 15.66
N SER A 331 3.42 10.44 14.84
CA SER A 331 2.11 10.01 14.31
C SER A 331 1.16 9.59 15.42
N GLY A 332 1.63 8.87 16.43
CA GLY A 332 0.84 8.51 17.63
C GLY A 332 0.39 9.74 18.43
N ILE A 333 1.27 10.72 18.63
CA ILE A 333 0.94 11.98 19.32
C ILE A 333 -0.10 12.78 18.53
N ILE A 334 0.08 12.92 17.21
CA ILE A 334 -0.90 13.60 16.34
C ILE A 334 -2.26 12.92 16.46
N LEU A 335 -2.29 11.60 16.42
CA LEU A 335 -3.53 10.82 16.56
C LEU A 335 -4.18 11.07 17.94
N LEU A 336 -3.39 11.09 19.00
CA LEU A 336 -3.86 11.37 20.36
C LEU A 336 -4.47 12.77 20.46
N VAL A 337 -3.80 13.78 19.94
CA VAL A 337 -4.28 15.18 19.93
C VAL A 337 -5.54 15.34 19.07
N CYS A 338 -5.63 14.60 17.96
CA CYS A 338 -6.80 14.62 17.07
C CYS A 338 -7.97 13.75 17.60
N SER A 339 -7.74 12.88 18.58
CA SER A 339 -8.77 11.94 19.06
C SER A 339 -10.05 12.63 19.56
N PRO A 340 -10.04 13.79 20.27
CA PRO A 340 -11.27 14.48 20.66
C PRO A 340 -12.09 14.98 19.45
N LEU A 341 -11.41 15.39 18.35
CA LEU A 341 -12.06 15.77 17.12
C LEU A 341 -12.76 14.58 16.46
N VAL A 342 -12.07 13.43 16.39
CA VAL A 342 -12.66 12.17 15.90
C VAL A 342 -13.89 11.78 16.72
N MET A 343 -13.81 11.89 18.05
CA MET A 343 -14.95 11.59 18.95
C MET A 343 -16.14 12.52 18.73
N ARG A 344 -15.91 13.78 18.38
CA ARG A 344 -17.00 14.72 18.02
C ARG A 344 -17.73 14.27 16.75
N PHE A 345 -16.99 13.87 15.72
CA PHE A 345 -17.58 13.33 14.48
C PHE A 345 -18.29 11.99 14.71
N ALA A 346 -17.84 11.20 15.66
CA ALA A 346 -18.45 9.93 16.04
C ALA A 346 -19.63 10.08 17.01
N GLY A 347 -20.12 11.29 17.27
CA GLY A 347 -21.19 11.57 18.22
C GLY A 347 -22.53 10.90 17.90
N HIS A 348 -22.73 10.42 16.66
CA HIS A 348 -23.90 9.65 16.25
C HIS A 348 -23.86 8.16 16.65
N LEU A 349 -22.72 7.66 17.13
CA LEU A 349 -22.57 6.30 17.62
C LEU A 349 -23.24 6.14 18.99
N THR A 350 -23.60 4.88 19.32
CA THR A 350 -24.05 4.51 20.67
C THR A 350 -22.98 4.82 21.72
N GLY A 351 -23.37 5.01 22.97
CA GLY A 351 -22.42 5.27 24.07
C GLY A 351 -21.38 4.16 24.23
N GLU A 352 -21.76 2.90 23.96
CA GLU A 352 -20.88 1.73 24.03
C GLU A 352 -19.86 1.76 22.87
N ALA A 353 -20.31 2.00 21.63
CA ALA A 353 -19.43 2.14 20.49
C ALA A 353 -18.46 3.32 20.63
N GLN A 354 -18.89 4.44 21.22
CA GLN A 354 -17.99 5.56 21.55
C GLN A 354 -16.92 5.17 22.57
N GLY A 355 -17.28 4.38 23.58
CA GLY A 355 -16.34 3.83 24.57
C GLY A 355 -15.28 2.94 23.89
N TYR A 356 -15.71 2.04 23.01
CA TYR A 356 -14.81 1.19 22.23
C TYR A 356 -13.90 2.02 21.33
N LEU A 357 -14.45 2.98 20.57
CA LEU A 357 -13.68 3.83 19.68
C LEU A 357 -12.59 4.61 20.42
N ARG A 358 -12.93 5.18 21.59
CA ARG A 358 -11.95 5.90 22.41
C ARG A 358 -10.76 5.02 22.79
N PHE A 359 -11.04 3.80 23.25
CA PHE A 359 -9.98 2.83 23.57
C PHE A 359 -9.16 2.44 22.34
N MET A 360 -9.83 2.17 21.21
CA MET A 360 -9.19 1.82 19.95
C MET A 360 -8.24 2.92 19.45
N LEU A 361 -8.61 4.19 19.60
CA LEU A 361 -7.74 5.32 19.27
C LEU A 361 -6.47 5.34 20.13
N TYR A 362 -6.57 5.03 21.43
CA TYR A 362 -5.37 4.92 22.28
C TYR A 362 -4.47 3.74 21.86
N VAL A 363 -5.07 2.61 21.51
CA VAL A 363 -4.34 1.47 20.96
C VAL A 363 -3.63 1.85 19.66
N CYS A 364 -4.28 2.59 18.77
CA CYS A 364 -3.68 3.08 17.54
C CYS A 364 -2.48 4.00 17.78
N CYS A 365 -2.45 4.77 18.87
CA CYS A 365 -1.30 5.66 19.16
C CYS A 365 -0.01 4.87 19.35
N TYR A 366 0.00 3.79 20.12
CA TYR A 366 1.21 2.98 20.26
C TYR A 366 1.46 2.12 19.02
N TYR A 367 0.41 1.62 18.37
CA TYR A 367 0.51 0.83 17.14
C TYR A 367 1.32 1.55 16.06
N MET A 368 1.18 2.88 15.94
CA MET A 368 1.91 3.68 14.95
C MET A 368 3.43 3.56 15.10
N ILE A 369 3.94 3.34 16.30
CA ILE A 369 5.40 3.18 16.54
C ILE A 369 5.88 1.88 15.89
N GLY A 370 5.21 0.76 16.18
CA GLY A 370 5.53 -0.53 15.57
C GLY A 370 5.37 -0.49 14.06
N LYS A 371 4.23 0.03 13.56
CA LYS A 371 3.94 0.16 12.12
C LYS A 371 5.02 0.95 11.37
N SER A 372 5.50 2.04 11.93
CA SER A 372 6.54 2.87 11.32
C SER A 372 7.88 2.14 11.28
N VAL A 373 8.28 1.51 12.38
CA VAL A 373 9.58 0.80 12.48
C VAL A 373 9.57 -0.42 11.54
N ASN A 374 8.58 -1.29 11.67
CA ASN A 374 8.51 -2.54 10.91
C ASN A 374 8.34 -2.29 9.41
N GLY A 375 7.49 -1.32 9.02
CA GLY A 375 7.35 -0.91 7.62
C GLY A 375 8.66 -0.39 7.03
N THR A 376 9.46 0.34 7.81
CA THR A 376 10.76 0.83 7.37
C THR A 376 11.80 -0.29 7.33
N VAL A 377 11.83 -1.19 8.31
CA VAL A 377 12.84 -2.25 8.42
C VAL A 377 12.54 -3.39 7.43
N ILE A 378 11.32 -3.97 7.47
CA ILE A 378 10.98 -5.13 6.62
C ILE A 378 10.77 -4.68 5.17
N ALA A 379 9.77 -3.81 4.93
CA ALA A 379 9.41 -3.43 3.57
C ALA A 379 10.42 -2.45 2.93
N GLY A 380 11.13 -1.66 3.73
CA GLY A 380 12.18 -0.77 3.26
C GLY A 380 13.54 -1.46 3.19
N VAL A 381 14.20 -1.61 4.34
CA VAL A 381 15.62 -1.98 4.44
C VAL A 381 15.89 -3.43 4.00
N PHE A 382 15.14 -4.40 4.52
CA PHE A 382 15.36 -5.83 4.18
C PHE A 382 15.02 -6.10 2.72
N CYS A 383 13.89 -5.57 2.25
CA CYS A 383 13.51 -5.69 0.84
C CYS A 383 14.53 -5.04 -0.09
N ALA A 384 15.11 -3.88 0.26
CA ALA A 384 16.15 -3.24 -0.55
C ALA A 384 17.36 -4.13 -0.81
N GLY A 385 17.72 -4.99 0.16
CA GLY A 385 18.79 -5.99 0.06
C GLY A 385 18.35 -7.34 -0.51
N GLY A 386 17.09 -7.49 -0.91
CA GLY A 386 16.54 -8.75 -1.42
C GLY A 386 16.26 -9.81 -0.35
N ASP A 387 16.30 -9.45 0.94
CA ASP A 387 16.02 -10.36 2.05
C ASP A 387 14.50 -10.45 2.34
N THR A 388 13.74 -10.80 1.31
CA THR A 388 12.28 -10.85 1.32
C THR A 388 11.73 -12.09 2.04
N ARG A 389 12.51 -13.16 2.13
CA ARG A 389 12.08 -14.40 2.80
C ARG A 389 11.95 -14.25 4.30
N PHE A 390 12.83 -13.47 4.92
CA PHE A 390 12.73 -13.22 6.36
C PHE A 390 11.42 -12.46 6.68
N GLY A 391 11.09 -11.42 5.92
CA GLY A 391 9.83 -10.68 6.07
C GLY A 391 8.61 -11.60 5.98
N LEU A 392 8.54 -12.44 4.94
CA LEU A 392 7.47 -13.44 4.79
C LEU A 392 7.34 -14.35 6.01
N ILE A 393 8.44 -14.96 6.47
CA ILE A 393 8.40 -15.90 7.59
C ILE A 393 8.00 -15.17 8.87
N CYS A 394 8.61 -14.02 9.15
CA CYS A 394 8.35 -13.23 10.35
C CYS A 394 6.88 -12.81 10.44
N ASP A 395 6.35 -12.19 9.38
CA ASP A 395 4.97 -11.71 9.35
C ASP A 395 3.96 -12.86 9.36
N THR A 396 4.20 -13.93 8.58
CA THR A 396 3.27 -15.06 8.51
C THR A 396 3.22 -15.84 9.83
N VAL A 397 4.36 -16.14 10.43
CA VAL A 397 4.39 -16.84 11.72
C VAL A 397 3.77 -15.98 12.80
N ASN A 398 4.12 -14.70 12.87
CA ASN A 398 3.53 -13.79 13.86
C ASN A 398 2.01 -13.70 13.70
N MET A 399 1.51 -13.50 12.49
CA MET A 399 0.08 -13.35 12.21
C MET A 399 -0.71 -14.63 12.50
N TRP A 400 -0.27 -15.77 11.93
CA TRP A 400 -1.07 -17.00 11.89
C TRP A 400 -0.79 -17.97 13.05
N CYS A 401 0.41 -17.93 13.67
CA CYS A 401 0.71 -18.77 14.81
C CYS A 401 0.51 -18.06 16.15
N LEU A 402 0.48 -16.72 16.18
CA LEU A 402 0.35 -15.98 17.42
C LEU A 402 -0.91 -15.11 17.45
N ILE A 403 -1.03 -14.12 16.58
CA ILE A 403 -2.03 -13.04 16.71
C ILE A 403 -3.45 -13.51 16.40
N VAL A 404 -3.66 -14.16 15.25
CA VAL A 404 -4.98 -14.68 14.87
C VAL A 404 -5.48 -15.74 15.86
N PRO A 405 -4.69 -16.77 16.26
CA PRO A 405 -5.13 -17.72 17.26
C PRO A 405 -5.43 -17.08 18.61
N LEU A 406 -4.60 -16.13 19.06
CA LEU A 406 -4.81 -15.40 20.30
C LEU A 406 -6.12 -14.59 20.27
N GLY A 407 -6.39 -13.90 19.15
CA GLY A 407 -7.63 -13.17 18.94
C GLY A 407 -8.86 -14.07 18.93
N LEU A 408 -8.78 -15.23 18.25
CA LEU A 408 -9.87 -16.23 18.25
C LEU A 408 -10.13 -16.81 19.64
N LEU A 409 -9.08 -17.19 20.38
CA LEU A 409 -9.21 -17.69 21.75
C LEU A 409 -9.82 -16.63 22.66
N ALA A 410 -9.34 -15.38 22.59
CA ALA A 410 -9.85 -14.27 23.39
C ALA A 410 -11.33 -13.98 23.11
N ALA A 411 -11.73 -13.96 21.84
CA ALA A 411 -13.09 -13.62 21.43
C ALA A 411 -14.09 -14.77 21.67
N PHE A 412 -13.75 -16.01 21.30
CA PHE A 412 -14.73 -17.11 21.23
C PHE A 412 -14.64 -18.06 22.42
N VAL A 413 -13.44 -18.31 22.97
CA VAL A 413 -13.26 -19.24 24.09
C VAL A 413 -13.37 -18.51 25.42
N PHE A 414 -12.56 -17.48 25.62
CA PHE A 414 -12.52 -16.72 26.87
C PHE A 414 -13.60 -15.63 26.95
N LYS A 415 -14.20 -15.25 25.81
CA LYS A 415 -15.23 -14.20 25.71
C LYS A 415 -14.82 -12.90 26.38
N TRP A 416 -13.58 -12.49 26.16
CA TRP A 416 -13.04 -11.24 26.69
C TRP A 416 -13.72 -10.03 26.04
N SER A 417 -13.66 -8.89 26.72
CA SER A 417 -14.26 -7.65 26.24
C SER A 417 -13.64 -7.17 24.93
N VAL A 418 -14.41 -6.46 24.11
CA VAL A 418 -14.00 -5.89 22.82
C VAL A 418 -12.67 -5.12 22.89
N PRO A 419 -12.43 -4.24 23.91
CA PRO A 419 -11.15 -3.55 24.04
C PRO A 419 -9.96 -4.50 24.17
N VAL A 420 -10.08 -5.56 24.95
CA VAL A 420 -9.00 -6.53 25.16
C VAL A 420 -8.70 -7.30 23.88
N VAL A 421 -9.73 -7.77 23.18
CA VAL A 421 -9.55 -8.46 21.89
C VAL A 421 -8.88 -7.54 20.87
N TYR A 422 -9.35 -6.30 20.76
CA TYR A 422 -8.75 -5.31 19.86
C TYR A 422 -7.29 -5.02 20.19
N PHE A 423 -6.96 -4.88 21.47
CA PHE A 423 -5.57 -4.70 21.94
C PHE A 423 -4.69 -5.87 21.49
N LEU A 424 -5.12 -7.12 21.72
CA LEU A 424 -4.38 -8.32 21.36
C LEU A 424 -4.14 -8.41 19.84
N LEU A 425 -5.16 -8.11 19.03
CA LEU A 425 -5.04 -8.10 17.57
C LEU A 425 -4.05 -7.04 17.06
N ASN A 426 -3.87 -5.94 17.78
CA ASN A 426 -2.93 -4.88 17.42
C ASN A 426 -1.55 -5.00 18.10
N LEU A 427 -1.24 -6.15 18.73
CA LEU A 427 0.10 -6.47 19.21
C LEU A 427 1.04 -6.96 18.08
N ASP A 428 0.49 -7.27 16.89
CA ASP A 428 1.22 -7.83 15.76
C ASP A 428 2.50 -7.06 15.42
N GLU A 429 2.47 -5.74 15.48
CA GLU A 429 3.64 -4.91 15.17
C GLU A 429 4.73 -4.95 16.26
N PHE A 430 4.38 -5.25 17.51
CA PHE A 430 5.35 -5.32 18.60
C PHE A 430 5.95 -6.71 18.80
N THR A 431 5.14 -7.74 18.60
CA THR A 431 5.57 -9.13 18.81
C THR A 431 6.64 -9.58 17.83
N LYS A 432 6.73 -8.97 16.64
CA LYS A 432 7.75 -9.27 15.64
C LYS A 432 9.04 -8.45 15.80
N MET A 433 9.00 -7.30 16.51
CA MET A 433 10.16 -6.41 16.66
C MET A 433 11.42 -7.11 17.21
N PRO A 434 11.37 -8.01 18.21
CA PRO A 434 12.57 -8.69 18.70
C PRO A 434 13.25 -9.53 17.62
N ALA A 435 12.48 -10.26 16.80
CA ALA A 435 13.01 -11.07 15.71
C ALA A 435 13.63 -10.18 14.62
N GLU A 436 12.97 -9.07 14.29
CA GLU A 436 13.47 -8.08 13.34
C GLU A 436 14.77 -7.45 13.81
N TRP A 437 14.85 -7.06 15.09
CA TRP A 437 16.04 -6.45 15.69
C TRP A 437 17.24 -7.36 15.63
N ILE A 438 17.06 -8.64 16.01
CA ILE A 438 18.12 -9.67 15.93
C ILE A 438 18.55 -9.86 14.47
N HIS A 439 17.61 -9.92 13.54
CA HIS A 439 17.91 -10.13 12.12
C HIS A 439 18.59 -8.90 11.49
N TYR A 440 18.17 -7.71 11.85
CA TYR A 440 18.76 -6.46 11.39
C TYR A 440 20.26 -6.41 11.65
N HIS A 441 20.70 -6.76 12.87
CA HIS A 441 22.10 -6.76 13.27
C HIS A 441 22.95 -7.88 12.66
N LYS A 442 22.33 -8.88 12.03
CA LYS A 442 23.04 -9.89 11.23
C LYS A 442 23.49 -9.34 9.86
N TYR A 443 23.03 -8.15 9.48
CA TYR A 443 23.35 -7.47 8.23
C TYR A 443 23.18 -8.34 6.97
N LYS A 444 22.33 -9.37 6.98
CA LYS A 444 22.06 -10.24 5.84
C LYS A 444 21.38 -9.49 4.68
N TRP A 445 20.74 -8.39 4.98
CA TRP A 445 20.13 -7.48 4.00
C TRP A 445 21.15 -6.61 3.24
N VAL A 446 22.42 -6.54 3.69
CA VAL A 446 23.47 -5.76 3.03
C VAL A 446 24.04 -6.53 1.84
N ARG A 447 23.27 -6.56 0.75
CA ARG A 447 23.63 -7.30 -0.46
C ARG A 447 23.50 -6.42 -1.71
N ASN A 448 24.48 -6.55 -2.61
CA ASN A 448 24.41 -5.95 -3.94
C ASN A 448 23.91 -7.02 -4.94
N LEU A 449 22.62 -6.93 -5.27
CA LEU A 449 21.95 -7.87 -6.19
C LEU A 449 22.41 -7.72 -7.65
N THR A 450 23.01 -6.58 -7.98
CA THR A 450 23.47 -6.33 -9.36
C THR A 450 24.69 -7.16 -9.74
N ASN A 451 25.37 -7.77 -8.76
CA ASN A 451 26.52 -8.66 -8.96
C ASN A 451 26.10 -10.13 -9.18
N GLU A 452 24.87 -10.50 -8.77
CA GLU A 452 24.36 -11.87 -8.96
C GLU A 452 24.18 -12.25 -10.43
N ARG A 453 24.03 -11.26 -11.33
CA ARG A 453 23.88 -11.47 -12.77
C ARG A 453 25.11 -12.09 -13.44
N GLY A 454 26.31 -12.00 -12.83
CA GLY A 454 27.55 -12.56 -13.37
C GLY A 454 27.91 -13.94 -12.81
N ALA A 455 27.36 -14.31 -11.66
CA ALA A 455 27.75 -15.53 -10.96
C ALA A 455 26.93 -16.79 -11.37
N GLU A 456 25.75 -16.60 -12.01
CA GLU A 456 24.90 -17.71 -12.49
C GLU A 456 25.13 -18.04 -13.98
N SER A 457 26.01 -17.30 -14.67
CA SER A 457 26.35 -17.53 -16.08
C SER A 457 27.70 -18.27 -16.28
N THR A 458 28.35 -18.62 -15.19
CA THR A 458 29.54 -19.51 -15.15
C THR A 458 29.18 -20.83 -14.48
#